data_14e828f8015fe3a88584e5324181508f
#
_entry.id   14e828f8015fe3a88584e5324181508f
#
_cell.length_a   1.000
_cell.length_b   1.000
_cell.length_c   1.000
_cell.angle_alpha   90.00
_cell.angle_beta   90.00
_cell.angle_gamma   90.00
#
_symmetry.space_group_name_H-M   'P 1'
#
loop_
_entity.id
_entity.type
_entity.pdbx_description
1 polymer ?
#
loop_
_entity_poly.entity_id
_entity_poly.type
_entity_poly.pdbx_seq_one_letter_code
_entity_poly.pdbx_strand_id
1 'polypeptide(L)'
;MSVLSGILKTFVGDKSKKDLKGLYPLVDKIHQATQVLSELSHDELRAKTLEFKQHIAEIRKPLYDEINEVKSRIEALSDVDEKESLYAEIDRITTQAHDEVAAYLDNILPEAFAVVKETAKRFKDNEQLVVTATPFDRTLSAIKSNVKIKSDKALWANSWDAVGKPVTWDMVHYDVQLVGGIVLHQGKIAEMQT
;
A
#
# COMPACT_ATOMS: atom_id res chain seq x y z
N MET A 1 30.71 29.81 18.99
CA MET A 1 29.61 28.87 18.58
C MET A 1 28.33 29.69 18.57
N SER A 2 27.72 29.79 17.40
CA SER A 2 26.72 30.82 17.05
C SER A 2 25.37 30.55 17.73
N VAL A 3 24.80 31.57 18.37
CA VAL A 3 23.43 31.62 18.93
C VAL A 3 22.36 31.25 17.91
N LEU A 4 22.64 31.44 16.61
CA LEU A 4 21.77 31.06 15.50
C LEU A 4 21.52 29.51 15.42
N SER A 5 22.51 28.68 15.76
CA SER A 5 22.37 27.23 15.71
C SER A 5 21.46 26.67 16.81
N GLY A 6 21.37 27.36 17.95
CA GLY A 6 20.45 27.00 19.02
C GLY A 6 18.99 27.33 18.70
N ILE A 7 18.74 28.46 18.07
CA ILE A 7 17.39 28.95 17.68
C ILE A 7 16.84 28.03 16.57
N LEU A 8 17.67 27.64 15.58
CA LEU A 8 17.26 26.75 14.50
C LEU A 8 16.87 25.35 15.01
N LYS A 9 17.62 24.79 15.99
CA LYS A 9 17.30 23.50 16.61
C LYS A 9 15.97 23.51 17.37
N THR A 10 15.61 24.61 18.01
CA THR A 10 14.35 24.73 18.77
C THR A 10 13.14 24.80 17.82
N PHE A 11 13.26 25.52 16.71
CA PHE A 11 12.18 25.64 15.72
C PHE A 11 11.94 24.37 14.93
N VAL A 12 12.99 23.66 14.49
CA VAL A 12 12.88 22.41 13.71
C VAL A 12 12.41 21.26 14.61
N GLY A 13 12.88 21.21 15.87
CA GLY A 13 12.45 20.17 16.82
C GLY A 13 10.96 20.24 17.19
N ASP A 14 10.39 21.43 17.30
CA ASP A 14 8.97 21.62 17.65
C ASP A 14 8.03 21.27 16.48
N LYS A 15 8.41 21.58 15.25
CA LYS A 15 7.63 21.27 14.05
C LYS A 15 7.55 19.74 13.84
N SER A 16 8.69 19.04 13.91
CA SER A 16 8.75 17.60 13.77
C SER A 16 7.89 16.87 14.82
N LYS A 17 7.96 17.30 16.08
CA LYS A 17 7.13 16.73 17.16
C LYS A 17 5.64 17.01 16.96
N LYS A 18 5.27 18.16 16.40
CA LYS A 18 3.87 18.51 16.11
C LYS A 18 3.34 17.68 14.95
N ASP A 19 4.14 17.52 13.89
CA ASP A 19 3.78 16.72 12.72
C ASP A 19 3.61 15.25 13.11
N LEU A 20 4.51 14.69 13.92
CA LEU A 20 4.40 13.32 14.44
C LEU A 20 3.14 13.11 15.29
N LYS A 21 2.77 14.06 16.15
CA LYS A 21 1.54 13.96 16.96
C LYS A 21 0.28 13.82 16.11
N GLY A 22 0.25 14.42 14.91
CA GLY A 22 -0.85 14.28 13.97
C GLY A 22 -0.98 12.89 13.34
N LEU A 23 0.09 12.07 13.38
CA LEU A 23 0.11 10.74 12.77
C LEU A 23 -0.28 9.61 13.74
N TYR A 24 -0.10 9.79 15.04
CA TYR A 24 -0.45 8.76 16.04
C TYR A 24 -1.91 8.29 15.99
N PRO A 25 -2.92 9.15 15.74
CA PRO A 25 -4.30 8.68 15.58
C PRO A 25 -4.48 7.71 14.41
N LEU A 26 -3.67 7.81 13.36
CA LEU A 26 -3.67 6.84 12.26
C LEU A 26 -3.03 5.51 12.70
N VAL A 27 -1.96 5.57 13.49
CA VAL A 27 -1.32 4.37 14.07
C VAL A 27 -2.31 3.65 14.99
N ASP A 28 -3.07 4.36 15.81
CA ASP A 28 -4.10 3.79 16.67
C ASP A 28 -5.20 3.08 15.83
N LYS A 29 -5.62 3.69 14.70
CA LYS A 29 -6.55 3.05 13.77
C LYS A 29 -5.96 1.79 13.12
N ILE A 30 -4.66 1.78 12.79
CA ILE A 30 -3.95 0.60 12.28
C ILE A 30 -3.99 -0.53 13.33
N HIS A 31 -3.73 -0.22 14.60
CA HIS A 31 -3.81 -1.22 15.67
C HIS A 31 -5.21 -1.78 15.85
N GLN A 32 -6.24 -0.92 15.83
CA GLN A 32 -7.64 -1.36 15.89
C GLN A 32 -8.00 -2.26 14.71
N ALA A 33 -7.64 -1.86 13.49
CA ALA A 33 -7.86 -2.67 12.29
C ALA A 33 -7.11 -4.01 12.37
N THR A 34 -5.86 -4.02 12.90
CA THR A 34 -5.09 -5.26 13.08
C THR A 34 -5.80 -6.23 14.01
N GLN A 35 -6.44 -5.75 15.09
CA GLN A 35 -7.22 -6.60 15.98
C GLN A 35 -8.41 -7.27 15.27
N VAL A 36 -9.13 -6.50 14.46
CA VAL A 36 -10.25 -7.05 13.68
C VAL A 36 -9.75 -8.09 12.66
N LEU A 37 -8.67 -7.79 11.95
CA LEU A 37 -8.10 -8.67 10.92
C LEU A 37 -7.47 -9.95 11.51
N SER A 38 -7.10 -9.96 12.79
CA SER A 38 -6.54 -11.15 13.44
C SER A 38 -7.53 -12.32 13.49
N GLU A 39 -8.83 -12.04 13.47
CA GLU A 39 -9.90 -13.06 13.49
C GLU A 39 -10.13 -13.72 12.12
N LEU A 40 -9.62 -13.14 11.05
CA LEU A 40 -9.78 -13.66 9.69
C LEU A 40 -8.90 -14.92 9.47
N SER A 41 -9.38 -15.85 8.66
CA SER A 41 -8.54 -16.93 8.11
C SER A 41 -7.41 -16.35 7.24
N HIS A 42 -6.42 -17.19 6.91
CA HIS A 42 -5.32 -16.79 6.02
C HIS A 42 -5.83 -16.40 4.61
N ASP A 43 -6.81 -17.13 4.10
CA ASP A 43 -7.41 -16.86 2.78
C ASP A 43 -8.21 -15.55 2.78
N GLU A 44 -8.99 -15.28 3.83
CA GLU A 44 -9.74 -14.02 3.99
C GLU A 44 -8.83 -12.81 4.13
N LEU A 45 -7.75 -12.91 4.95
CA LEU A 45 -6.77 -11.83 5.06
C LEU A 45 -6.11 -11.54 3.71
N ARG A 46 -5.76 -12.58 2.96
CA ARG A 46 -5.18 -12.46 1.61
C ARG A 46 -6.15 -11.83 0.62
N ALA A 47 -7.45 -12.13 0.74
CA ALA A 47 -8.49 -11.59 -0.13
C ALA A 47 -8.64 -10.06 0.02
N LYS A 48 -8.31 -9.47 1.18
CA LYS A 48 -8.34 -8.01 1.40
C LYS A 48 -7.57 -7.22 0.34
N THR A 49 -6.42 -7.70 -0.09
CA THR A 49 -5.65 -7.04 -1.15
C THR A 49 -6.38 -7.03 -2.50
N LEU A 50 -7.11 -8.10 -2.80
CA LEU A 50 -7.91 -8.18 -4.03
C LEU A 50 -9.13 -7.26 -3.96
N GLU A 51 -9.77 -7.19 -2.80
CA GLU A 51 -10.89 -6.27 -2.50
C GLU A 51 -10.46 -4.81 -2.74
N PHE A 52 -9.32 -4.39 -2.19
CA PHE A 52 -8.77 -3.04 -2.43
C PHE A 52 -8.51 -2.75 -3.90
N LYS A 53 -7.87 -3.69 -4.61
CA LYS A 53 -7.59 -3.55 -6.05
C LYS A 53 -8.85 -3.49 -6.90
N GLN A 54 -9.84 -4.30 -6.56
CA GLN A 54 -11.12 -4.30 -7.25
C GLN A 54 -11.84 -2.95 -7.08
N HIS A 55 -11.90 -2.43 -5.88
CA HIS A 55 -12.53 -1.14 -5.64
C HIS A 55 -11.83 0.03 -6.36
N ILE A 56 -10.48 0.02 -6.40
CA ILE A 56 -9.73 0.99 -7.21
C ILE A 56 -10.08 0.85 -8.69
N ALA A 57 -10.23 -0.37 -9.20
CA ALA A 57 -10.62 -0.59 -10.59
C ALA A 57 -12.05 -0.10 -10.87
N GLU A 58 -12.97 -0.29 -9.93
CA GLU A 58 -14.36 0.19 -10.01
C GLU A 58 -14.43 1.73 -10.04
N ILE A 59 -13.63 2.42 -9.22
CA ILE A 59 -13.50 3.89 -9.24
C ILE A 59 -12.96 4.36 -10.60
N ARG A 60 -11.92 3.72 -11.10
CA ARG A 60 -11.21 4.17 -12.31
C ARG A 60 -11.98 3.89 -13.59
N LYS A 61 -12.70 2.78 -13.66
CA LYS A 61 -13.30 2.29 -14.90
C LYS A 61 -14.19 3.33 -15.60
N PRO A 62 -15.19 3.93 -14.97
CA PRO A 62 -16.08 4.88 -15.65
C PRO A 62 -15.32 6.10 -16.19
N LEU A 63 -14.35 6.62 -15.43
CA LEU A 63 -13.55 7.78 -15.84
C LEU A 63 -12.62 7.45 -17.02
N TYR A 64 -12.04 6.25 -17.05
CA TYR A 64 -11.22 5.80 -18.18
C TYR A 64 -12.05 5.48 -19.42
N ASP A 65 -13.28 4.97 -19.26
CA ASP A 65 -14.21 4.79 -20.36
C ASP A 65 -14.56 6.16 -20.98
N GLU A 66 -14.85 7.20 -20.16
CA GLU A 66 -15.06 8.59 -20.60
C GLU A 66 -13.84 9.16 -21.33
N ILE A 67 -12.63 8.98 -20.80
CA ILE A 67 -11.39 9.38 -21.49
C ILE A 67 -11.28 8.72 -22.88
N ASN A 68 -11.61 7.44 -23.00
CA ASN A 68 -11.55 6.73 -24.27
C ASN A 68 -12.58 7.26 -25.28
N GLU A 69 -13.78 7.63 -24.82
CA GLU A 69 -14.79 8.30 -25.66
C GLU A 69 -14.28 9.65 -26.17
N VAL A 70 -13.69 10.48 -25.31
CA VAL A 70 -13.11 11.77 -25.71
C VAL A 70 -11.97 11.57 -26.70
N LYS A 71 -11.09 10.58 -26.50
CA LYS A 71 -10.01 10.24 -27.44
C LYS A 71 -10.56 9.86 -28.81
N SER A 72 -11.62 9.06 -28.85
CA SER A 72 -12.26 8.69 -30.15
C SER A 72 -12.84 9.91 -30.88
N ARG A 73 -13.37 10.90 -30.14
CA ARG A 73 -13.82 12.17 -30.70
C ARG A 73 -12.65 12.98 -31.27
N ILE A 74 -11.51 13.04 -30.59
CA ILE A 74 -10.30 13.73 -31.05
C ILE A 74 -9.80 13.14 -32.38
N GLU A 75 -9.82 11.80 -32.51
CA GLU A 75 -9.40 11.13 -33.76
C GLU A 75 -10.29 11.48 -34.97
N ALA A 76 -11.57 11.72 -34.72
CA ALA A 76 -12.53 12.07 -35.76
C ALA A 76 -12.49 13.56 -36.20
N LEU A 77 -11.85 14.44 -35.40
CA LEU A 77 -11.78 15.88 -35.69
C LEU A 77 -10.58 16.22 -36.56
N SER A 78 -10.73 17.30 -37.35
CA SER A 78 -9.62 17.91 -38.10
C SER A 78 -9.19 19.27 -37.55
N ASP A 79 -10.10 19.94 -36.82
CA ASP A 79 -9.86 21.27 -36.25
C ASP A 79 -8.94 21.18 -35.00
N VAL A 80 -7.92 22.05 -34.98
CA VAL A 80 -6.89 22.04 -33.92
C VAL A 80 -7.42 22.65 -32.62
N ASP A 81 -8.21 23.72 -32.70
CA ASP A 81 -8.72 24.43 -31.51
C ASP A 81 -9.76 23.56 -30.77
N GLU A 82 -10.60 22.86 -31.57
CA GLU A 82 -11.54 21.88 -30.97
C GLU A 82 -10.79 20.73 -30.30
N LYS A 83 -9.68 20.23 -30.88
CA LYS A 83 -8.84 19.20 -30.25
C LYS A 83 -8.23 19.67 -28.92
N GLU A 84 -7.76 20.91 -28.87
CA GLU A 84 -7.16 21.47 -27.64
C GLU A 84 -8.18 21.46 -26.49
N SER A 85 -9.43 21.83 -26.75
CA SER A 85 -10.48 21.79 -25.72
C SER A 85 -10.76 20.37 -25.22
N LEU A 86 -10.72 19.36 -26.09
CA LEU A 86 -10.90 17.97 -25.71
C LEU A 86 -9.70 17.39 -24.96
N TYR A 87 -8.47 17.82 -25.25
CA TYR A 87 -7.32 17.46 -24.42
C TYR A 87 -7.42 18.02 -23.01
N ALA A 88 -7.88 19.27 -22.86
CA ALA A 88 -8.16 19.85 -21.56
C ALA A 88 -9.26 19.09 -20.79
N GLU A 89 -10.26 18.55 -21.50
CA GLU A 89 -11.28 17.66 -20.90
C GLU A 89 -10.65 16.36 -20.39
N ILE A 90 -9.77 15.71 -21.16
CA ILE A 90 -9.02 14.52 -20.72
C ILE A 90 -8.19 14.80 -19.46
N ASP A 91 -7.49 15.93 -19.41
CA ASP A 91 -6.68 16.31 -18.25
C ASP A 91 -7.54 16.50 -16.99
N ARG A 92 -8.71 17.12 -17.14
CA ARG A 92 -9.67 17.26 -16.04
C ARG A 92 -10.17 15.91 -15.54
N ILE A 93 -10.59 15.00 -16.43
CA ILE A 93 -11.06 13.66 -16.04
C ILE A 93 -9.93 12.84 -15.41
N THR A 94 -8.72 12.96 -15.94
CA THR A 94 -7.53 12.30 -15.39
C THR A 94 -7.24 12.77 -13.97
N THR A 95 -7.32 14.08 -13.75
CA THR A 95 -7.15 14.67 -12.39
C THR A 95 -8.23 14.17 -11.44
N GLN A 96 -9.49 14.15 -11.88
CA GLN A 96 -10.60 13.61 -11.10
C GLN A 96 -10.35 12.14 -10.72
N ALA A 97 -9.91 11.30 -11.66
CA ALA A 97 -9.61 9.90 -11.40
C ALA A 97 -8.48 9.73 -10.35
N HIS A 98 -7.47 10.58 -10.40
CA HIS A 98 -6.40 10.59 -9.40
C HIS A 98 -6.92 11.00 -8.02
N ASP A 99 -7.73 12.06 -7.95
CA ASP A 99 -8.26 12.57 -6.68
C ASP A 99 -9.21 11.57 -6.01
N GLU A 100 -10.09 10.92 -6.76
CA GLU A 100 -10.99 9.90 -6.25
C GLU A 100 -10.23 8.66 -5.74
N VAL A 101 -9.21 8.21 -6.47
CA VAL A 101 -8.35 7.10 -6.02
C VAL A 101 -7.54 7.52 -4.79
N ALA A 102 -6.99 8.73 -4.75
CA ALA A 102 -6.24 9.23 -3.59
C ALA A 102 -7.12 9.28 -2.34
N ALA A 103 -8.35 9.78 -2.46
CA ALA A 103 -9.31 9.80 -1.35
C ALA A 103 -9.65 8.39 -0.85
N TYR A 104 -9.81 7.43 -1.74
CA TYR A 104 -10.01 6.03 -1.37
C TYR A 104 -8.79 5.43 -0.66
N LEU A 105 -7.59 5.67 -1.18
CA LEU A 105 -6.34 5.19 -0.57
C LEU A 105 -6.13 5.75 0.83
N ASP A 106 -6.44 7.03 1.05
CA ASP A 106 -6.40 7.65 2.39
C ASP A 106 -7.40 7.00 3.34
N ASN A 107 -8.58 6.66 2.85
CA ASN A 107 -9.62 6.01 3.66
C ASN A 107 -9.21 4.60 4.09
N ILE A 108 -8.67 3.78 3.18
CA ILE A 108 -8.26 2.39 3.48
C ILE A 108 -6.88 2.28 4.11
N LEU A 109 -6.12 3.37 4.20
CA LEU A 109 -4.73 3.36 4.66
C LEU A 109 -4.54 2.60 5.99
N PRO A 110 -5.36 2.79 7.04
CA PRO A 110 -5.20 2.04 8.28
C PRO A 110 -5.40 0.53 8.08
N GLU A 111 -6.40 0.11 7.30
CA GLU A 111 -6.69 -1.29 7.03
C GLU A 111 -5.60 -1.92 6.16
N ALA A 112 -5.13 -1.23 5.13
CA ALA A 112 -4.05 -1.72 4.26
C ALA A 112 -2.75 -1.96 5.04
N PHE A 113 -2.37 -1.03 5.94
CA PHE A 113 -1.22 -1.23 6.83
C PHE A 113 -1.44 -2.37 7.82
N ALA A 114 -2.66 -2.51 8.33
CA ALA A 114 -3.02 -3.59 9.23
C ALA A 114 -2.93 -4.97 8.55
N VAL A 115 -3.34 -5.11 7.28
CA VAL A 115 -3.18 -6.33 6.48
C VAL A 115 -1.71 -6.73 6.40
N VAL A 116 -0.81 -5.79 6.12
CA VAL A 116 0.63 -6.05 6.04
C VAL A 116 1.20 -6.42 7.41
N LYS A 117 0.82 -5.69 8.47
CA LYS A 117 1.28 -5.94 9.84
C LYS A 117 0.81 -7.31 10.35
N GLU A 118 -0.46 -7.64 10.14
CA GLU A 118 -1.02 -8.94 10.54
C GLU A 118 -0.40 -10.10 9.74
N THR A 119 -0.16 -9.91 8.44
CA THR A 119 0.55 -10.90 7.62
C THR A 119 1.95 -11.16 8.14
N ALA A 120 2.71 -10.10 8.46
CA ALA A 120 4.05 -10.21 9.06
C ALA A 120 4.02 -10.95 10.41
N LYS A 121 3.03 -10.65 11.25
CA LYS A 121 2.81 -11.34 12.53
C LYS A 121 2.53 -12.83 12.33
N ARG A 122 1.67 -13.20 11.37
CA ARG A 122 1.36 -14.61 11.09
C ARG A 122 2.59 -15.38 10.62
N PHE A 123 3.42 -14.79 9.76
CA PHE A 123 4.70 -15.41 9.38
C PHE A 123 5.67 -15.55 10.54
N LYS A 124 5.69 -14.61 11.50
CA LYS A 124 6.51 -14.73 12.70
C LYS A 124 6.01 -15.84 13.64
N ASP A 125 4.70 -15.93 13.83
CA ASP A 125 4.10 -16.81 14.83
C ASP A 125 3.90 -18.26 14.32
N ASN A 126 4.08 -18.51 13.02
CA ASN A 126 3.87 -19.83 12.41
C ASN A 126 5.03 -20.21 11.49
N GLU A 127 5.52 -21.43 11.61
CA GLU A 127 6.54 -21.97 10.70
C GLU A 127 6.05 -22.06 9.25
N GLN A 128 4.73 -22.20 9.08
CA GLN A 128 4.11 -22.33 7.78
C GLN A 128 2.69 -21.80 7.76
N LEU A 129 2.36 -21.01 6.73
CA LEU A 129 1.00 -20.57 6.45
C LEU A 129 0.40 -21.43 5.33
N VAL A 130 -0.83 -21.89 5.52
CA VAL A 130 -1.54 -22.72 4.55
C VAL A 130 -2.70 -21.90 3.99
N VAL A 131 -2.73 -21.73 2.66
CA VAL A 131 -3.76 -20.99 1.93
C VAL A 131 -4.26 -21.81 0.74
N THR A 132 -5.38 -21.44 0.18
CA THR A 132 -5.86 -21.98 -1.09
C THR A 132 -4.92 -21.57 -2.22
N ALA A 133 -4.44 -22.56 -3.00
CA ALA A 133 -3.45 -22.34 -4.05
C ALA A 133 -4.03 -21.56 -5.22
N THR A 134 -3.45 -20.41 -5.53
CA THR A 134 -3.75 -19.59 -6.71
C THR A 134 -2.76 -19.87 -7.85
N PRO A 135 -3.02 -19.41 -9.09
CA PRO A 135 -2.03 -19.47 -10.18
C PRO A 135 -0.70 -18.81 -9.81
N PHE A 136 -0.73 -17.71 -9.04
CA PHE A 136 0.45 -17.02 -8.53
C PHE A 136 1.30 -17.91 -7.62
N ASP A 137 0.67 -18.66 -6.68
CA ASP A 137 1.38 -19.58 -5.80
C ASP A 137 2.04 -20.73 -6.59
N ARG A 138 1.36 -21.23 -7.60
CA ARG A 138 1.88 -22.29 -8.47
C ARG A 138 3.09 -21.82 -9.26
N THR A 139 3.05 -20.59 -9.79
CA THR A 139 4.21 -19.99 -10.48
C THR A 139 5.38 -19.81 -9.51
N LEU A 140 5.12 -19.29 -8.31
CA LEU A 140 6.17 -19.08 -7.32
C LEU A 140 6.79 -20.38 -6.81
N SER A 141 6.00 -21.42 -6.65
CA SER A 141 6.50 -22.72 -6.17
C SER A 141 7.55 -23.37 -7.10
N ALA A 142 7.57 -22.95 -8.37
CA ALA A 142 8.59 -23.41 -9.33
C ALA A 142 9.94 -22.72 -9.14
N ILE A 143 9.97 -21.54 -8.50
CA ILE A 143 11.19 -20.70 -8.39
C ILE A 143 11.58 -20.36 -6.95
N LYS A 144 10.72 -20.61 -5.98
CA LYS A 144 10.92 -20.31 -4.56
C LYS A 144 10.78 -21.55 -3.70
N SER A 145 11.85 -21.93 -2.99
CA SER A 145 11.89 -23.12 -2.16
C SER A 145 10.98 -23.09 -0.94
N ASN A 146 10.63 -21.88 -0.48
CA ASN A 146 9.75 -21.67 0.67
C ASN A 146 8.26 -21.67 0.31
N VAL A 147 7.90 -21.92 -0.95
CA VAL A 147 6.52 -22.07 -1.41
C VAL A 147 6.35 -23.47 -1.99
N LYS A 148 5.43 -24.25 -1.47
CA LYS A 148 5.14 -25.61 -1.93
C LYS A 148 3.66 -25.76 -2.23
N ILE A 149 3.33 -26.49 -3.30
CA ILE A 149 1.94 -26.84 -3.62
C ILE A 149 1.65 -28.27 -3.18
N LYS A 150 0.56 -28.44 -2.46
CA LYS A 150 0.03 -29.75 -2.07
C LYS A 150 -1.46 -29.78 -2.39
N SER A 151 -1.80 -30.47 -3.49
CA SER A 151 -3.18 -30.52 -4.01
C SER A 151 -3.72 -29.13 -4.34
N ASP A 152 -4.74 -28.67 -3.65
CA ASP A 152 -5.38 -27.35 -3.77
C ASP A 152 -4.83 -26.30 -2.79
N LYS A 153 -3.81 -26.66 -2.00
CA LYS A 153 -3.21 -25.76 -1.00
C LYS A 153 -1.81 -25.31 -1.39
N ALA A 154 -1.51 -24.08 -1.06
CA ALA A 154 -0.17 -23.51 -1.06
C ALA A 154 0.33 -23.40 0.38
N LEU A 155 1.52 -23.92 0.61
CA LEU A 155 2.21 -23.93 1.88
C LEU A 155 3.37 -22.94 1.81
N TRP A 156 3.28 -21.88 2.60
CA TRP A 156 4.26 -20.80 2.65
C TRP A 156 5.08 -20.93 3.92
N ALA A 157 6.33 -21.39 3.81
CA ALA A 157 7.24 -21.44 4.95
C ALA A 157 7.69 -20.03 5.33
N ASN A 158 7.88 -19.79 6.63
CA ASN A 158 8.40 -18.53 7.15
C ASN A 158 9.91 -18.42 7.03
N SER A 159 10.58 -19.42 6.47
CA SER A 159 12.04 -19.48 6.33
C SER A 159 12.44 -19.76 4.88
N TRP A 160 13.59 -19.21 4.47
CA TRP A 160 14.18 -19.41 3.15
C TRP A 160 15.70 -19.36 3.23
N ASP A 161 16.38 -19.80 2.17
CA ASP A 161 17.80 -19.60 2.02
C ASP A 161 18.09 -18.24 1.38
N ALA A 162 18.94 -17.45 2.03
CA ALA A 162 19.43 -16.18 1.53
C ALA A 162 20.94 -16.27 1.32
N VAL A 163 21.36 -16.60 0.10
CA VAL A 163 22.78 -16.72 -0.30
C VAL A 163 23.54 -17.71 0.59
N GLY A 164 22.97 -18.91 0.79
CA GLY A 164 23.56 -19.99 1.58
C GLY A 164 23.42 -19.85 3.09
N LYS A 165 22.60 -18.88 3.57
CA LYS A 165 22.26 -18.74 4.99
C LYS A 165 20.76 -18.88 5.18
N PRO A 166 20.29 -19.71 6.15
CA PRO A 166 18.89 -19.79 6.48
C PRO A 166 18.44 -18.47 7.15
N VAL A 167 17.36 -17.91 6.66
CA VAL A 167 16.71 -16.73 7.22
C VAL A 167 15.29 -17.10 7.60
N THR A 168 14.87 -16.74 8.79
CA THR A 168 13.50 -16.92 9.25
C THR A 168 12.86 -15.57 9.49
N TRP A 169 11.59 -15.40 9.09
CA TRP A 169 10.86 -14.18 9.33
C TRP A 169 10.53 -14.04 10.82
N ASP A 170 11.06 -13.01 11.46
CA ASP A 170 10.88 -12.74 12.90
C ASP A 170 10.39 -11.30 13.18
N MET A 171 10.15 -10.52 12.15
CA MET A 171 9.80 -9.10 12.26
C MET A 171 8.28 -8.87 12.24
N VAL A 172 7.83 -7.97 13.14
CA VAL A 172 6.52 -7.31 13.05
C VAL A 172 6.76 -5.79 13.10
N HIS A 173 6.03 -5.05 12.27
CA HIS A 173 6.24 -3.61 12.14
C HIS A 173 6.03 -2.86 13.45
N TYR A 174 7.03 -2.06 13.84
CA TYR A 174 6.96 -1.11 14.95
C TYR A 174 6.20 0.15 14.56
N ASP A 175 5.67 0.88 15.53
CA ASP A 175 4.91 2.11 15.30
C ASP A 175 5.71 3.17 14.52
N VAL A 176 7.01 3.29 14.78
CA VAL A 176 7.90 4.19 14.03
C VAL A 176 7.97 3.83 12.54
N GLN A 177 7.91 2.54 12.20
CA GLN A 177 7.89 2.09 10.80
C GLN A 177 6.54 2.36 10.14
N LEU A 178 5.43 2.21 10.90
CA LEU A 178 4.10 2.60 10.42
C LEU A 178 4.03 4.11 10.16
N VAL A 179 4.55 4.93 11.08
CA VAL A 179 4.67 6.39 10.89
C VAL A 179 5.49 6.70 9.65
N GLY A 180 6.65 6.06 9.46
CA GLY A 180 7.48 6.23 8.27
C GLY A 180 6.72 5.90 6.99
N GLY A 181 5.98 4.80 6.96
CA GLY A 181 5.14 4.41 5.82
C GLY A 181 4.03 5.42 5.53
N ILE A 182 3.36 5.95 6.55
CA ILE A 182 2.34 7.00 6.41
C ILE A 182 2.94 8.27 5.80
N VAL A 183 4.12 8.69 6.28
CA VAL A 183 4.83 9.87 5.75
C VAL A 183 5.17 9.69 4.28
N LEU A 184 5.65 8.52 3.88
CA LEU A 184 5.94 8.19 2.48
C LEU A 184 4.66 8.16 1.62
N HIS A 185 3.55 7.60 2.13
CA HIS A 185 2.26 7.62 1.46
C HIS A 185 1.78 9.06 1.18
N GLN A 186 2.05 10.00 2.10
CA GLN A 186 1.76 11.42 1.92
C GLN A 186 2.72 12.15 0.97
N GLY A 187 3.59 11.45 0.25
CA GLY A 187 4.56 12.03 -0.67
C GLY A 187 5.68 12.83 0.01
N LYS A 188 5.92 12.58 1.30
CA LYS A 188 6.95 13.25 2.10
C LYS A 188 8.17 12.35 2.28
N ILE A 189 9.28 12.93 2.73
CA ILE A 189 10.50 12.20 3.09
C ILE A 189 10.41 11.80 4.55
N ALA A 190 10.62 10.50 4.84
CA ALA A 190 10.73 9.98 6.19
C ALA A 190 12.21 9.85 6.57
N GLU A 191 12.65 10.66 7.54
CA GLU A 191 13.97 10.55 8.16
C GLU A 191 13.80 9.91 9.55
N MET A 192 14.41 8.75 9.74
CA MET A 192 14.40 8.05 11.02
C MET A 192 15.80 8.05 11.62
N GLN A 193 15.92 8.57 12.84
CA GLN A 193 17.16 8.50 13.59
C GLN A 193 17.29 7.09 14.20
N THR A 194 18.40 6.44 13.89
CA THR A 194 18.79 5.12 14.45
C THR A 194 19.64 5.28 15.68
#